data_a7f77e88b4d0eb0346bc35eb95586d1c
#
_entry.id   a7f77e88b4d0eb0346bc35eb95586d1c
#
_cell.length_a   1.000
_cell.length_b   1.000
_cell.length_c   1.000
_cell.angle_alpha   90.00
_cell.angle_beta   90.00
_cell.angle_gamma   90.00
#
_symmetry.space_group_name_H-M   'P 1'
#
loop_
_entity.id
_entity.type
_entity.pdbx_description
1 polymer ?
#
loop_
_entity_poly.entity_id
_entity_poly.type
_entity_poly.pdbx_seq_one_letter_code
_entity_poly.pdbx_strand_id
1 'polypeptide(L)'
;MQEMSRRDLIALLGGAVAAWLAVGVRAQAGKAFRLGILVNTRNTAVDELLKALRDHGYVEGQNLIVESRFSEGVGERWPDLAGELVALKVDAIVVQTTPAALAAKRATSTIPIVITSAIDPVGAGLANSLARPGGNVTGLALLQPEISAKALSLLKEVVPTLRG
;
A
#
# COMPACT_ATOMS: atom_id res chain seq x y z
N MET A 1 -59.59 -27.68 19.76
CA MET A 1 -58.82 -26.42 19.87
C MET A 1 -57.78 -26.64 20.95
N GLN A 2 -56.53 -26.88 20.54
CA GLN A 2 -55.44 -27.24 21.47
C GLN A 2 -54.73 -25.93 21.86
N GLU A 3 -54.79 -25.58 23.17
CA GLU A 3 -54.15 -24.38 23.66
C GLU A 3 -52.62 -24.55 23.61
N MET A 4 -51.97 -23.71 22.86
CA MET A 4 -50.52 -23.63 22.74
C MET A 4 -49.93 -23.13 24.08
N SER A 5 -49.11 -23.95 24.72
CA SER A 5 -48.47 -23.64 26.01
C SER A 5 -47.48 -22.48 25.85
N ARG A 6 -47.36 -21.64 26.91
CA ARG A 6 -46.33 -20.54 26.94
C ARG A 6 -44.91 -21.05 26.72
N ARG A 7 -44.64 -22.33 27.03
CA ARG A 7 -43.34 -22.97 26.78
C ARG A 7 -43.07 -23.19 25.29
N ASP A 8 -44.09 -23.51 24.48
CA ASP A 8 -43.98 -23.75 23.06
C ASP A 8 -43.71 -22.42 22.29
N LEU A 9 -44.29 -21.31 22.80
CA LEU A 9 -44.05 -19.98 22.27
C LEU A 9 -42.59 -19.50 22.49
N ILE A 10 -42.00 -19.81 23.66
CA ILE A 10 -40.64 -19.46 24.03
C ILE A 10 -39.64 -20.28 23.22
N ALA A 11 -39.91 -21.54 22.93
CA ALA A 11 -39.07 -22.41 22.11
C ALA A 11 -39.05 -21.95 20.63
N LEU A 12 -40.18 -21.47 20.12
CA LEU A 12 -40.26 -20.92 18.74
C LEU A 12 -39.52 -19.56 18.58
N LEU A 13 -39.54 -18.71 19.59
CA LEU A 13 -38.84 -17.43 19.59
C LEU A 13 -37.35 -17.57 19.84
N GLY A 14 -36.89 -18.54 20.63
CA GLY A 14 -35.48 -18.83 20.88
C GLY A 14 -34.72 -19.38 19.66
N GLY A 15 -35.39 -20.19 18.83
CA GLY A 15 -34.80 -20.76 17.62
C GLY A 15 -34.59 -19.74 16.48
N ALA A 16 -35.46 -18.74 16.37
CA ALA A 16 -35.38 -17.73 15.35
C ALA A 16 -34.19 -16.72 15.55
N VAL A 17 -33.90 -16.40 16.82
CA VAL A 17 -32.82 -15.47 17.17
C VAL A 17 -31.42 -16.07 16.89
N ALA A 18 -31.25 -17.38 17.13
CA ALA A 18 -29.98 -18.06 16.86
C ALA A 18 -29.69 -18.18 15.36
N ALA A 19 -30.71 -18.33 14.52
CA ALA A 19 -30.56 -18.37 13.07
C ALA A 19 -30.18 -16.98 12.47
N TRP A 20 -30.67 -15.89 13.06
CA TRP A 20 -30.35 -14.53 12.64
C TRP A 20 -28.91 -14.12 13.01
N LEU A 21 -28.37 -14.58 14.12
CA LEU A 21 -26.99 -14.34 14.52
C LEU A 21 -25.99 -15.10 13.63
N ALA A 22 -26.35 -16.28 13.12
CA ALA A 22 -25.51 -17.06 12.21
C ALA A 22 -25.49 -16.49 10.77
N VAL A 23 -26.52 -15.75 10.36
CA VAL A 23 -26.58 -15.08 9.04
C VAL A 23 -25.85 -13.73 9.08
N GLY A 24 -25.83 -13.05 10.24
CA GLY A 24 -25.17 -11.74 10.38
C GLY A 24 -23.65 -11.76 10.31
N VAL A 25 -23.00 -12.88 10.61
CA VAL A 25 -21.54 -13.03 10.59
C VAL A 25 -20.97 -13.32 9.17
N ARG A 26 -21.82 -13.76 8.23
CA ARG A 26 -21.40 -14.00 6.84
C ARG A 26 -21.58 -12.82 5.88
N ALA A 27 -22.18 -11.72 6.31
CA ALA A 27 -22.56 -10.61 5.44
C ALA A 27 -21.50 -9.50 5.31
N GLN A 28 -20.27 -9.70 5.83
CA GLN A 28 -19.14 -8.78 5.63
C GLN A 28 -17.88 -9.50 5.14
N ALA A 29 -18.02 -10.41 4.19
CA ALA A 29 -16.94 -10.67 3.25
C ALA A 29 -16.89 -9.46 2.28
N GLY A 30 -16.49 -8.30 2.80
CA GLY A 30 -16.14 -7.15 1.98
C GLY A 30 -15.12 -7.61 0.94
N LYS A 31 -15.22 -7.10 -0.28
CA LYS A 31 -14.25 -7.33 -1.34
C LYS A 31 -12.84 -7.18 -0.74
N ALA A 32 -12.02 -8.23 -0.82
CA ALA A 32 -10.65 -8.18 -0.34
C ALA A 32 -9.90 -7.04 -1.07
N PHE A 33 -9.23 -6.18 -0.32
CA PHE A 33 -8.41 -5.11 -0.87
C PHE A 33 -7.18 -5.72 -1.55
N ARG A 34 -6.90 -5.32 -2.78
CA ARG A 34 -5.77 -5.83 -3.55
C ARG A 34 -4.67 -4.78 -3.60
N LEU A 35 -3.54 -5.06 -2.96
CA LEU A 35 -2.37 -4.18 -2.90
C LEU A 35 -1.30 -4.65 -3.86
N GLY A 36 -0.92 -3.79 -4.81
CA GLY A 36 0.26 -3.97 -5.64
C GLY A 36 1.51 -3.45 -4.92
N ILE A 37 2.59 -4.22 -4.91
CA ILE A 37 3.90 -3.81 -4.42
C ILE A 37 4.89 -3.90 -5.59
N LEU A 38 5.48 -2.77 -5.97
CA LEU A 38 6.43 -2.67 -7.09
C LEU A 38 7.77 -2.16 -6.55
N VAL A 39 8.70 -3.08 -6.32
CA VAL A 39 9.98 -2.79 -5.67
C VAL A 39 11.12 -3.54 -6.36
N ASN A 40 12.37 -3.17 -6.04
CA ASN A 40 13.53 -3.80 -6.66
C ASN A 40 13.67 -5.28 -6.24
N THR A 41 13.68 -5.50 -4.93
CA THR A 41 13.73 -6.84 -4.31
C THR A 41 12.86 -6.82 -3.06
N ARG A 42 12.47 -8.00 -2.58
CA ARG A 42 11.88 -8.10 -1.25
C ARG A 42 12.91 -7.66 -0.21
N ASN A 43 12.49 -6.79 0.70
CA ASN A 43 13.36 -6.24 1.73
C ASN A 43 12.57 -5.99 3.03
N THR A 44 13.28 -5.68 4.10
CA THR A 44 12.71 -5.43 5.42
C THR A 44 11.61 -4.37 5.41
N ALA A 45 11.71 -3.33 4.56
CA ALA A 45 10.68 -2.29 4.50
C ALA A 45 9.35 -2.82 3.95
N VAL A 46 9.37 -3.80 3.04
CA VAL A 46 8.16 -4.51 2.58
C VAL A 46 7.55 -5.33 3.72
N ASP A 47 8.39 -6.04 4.48
CA ASP A 47 7.92 -6.86 5.61
C ASP A 47 7.32 -5.99 6.73
N GLU A 48 7.93 -4.84 7.04
CA GLU A 48 7.39 -3.87 8.00
C GLU A 48 6.09 -3.22 7.51
N LEU A 49 5.97 -2.92 6.20
CA LEU A 49 4.72 -2.46 5.61
C LEU A 49 3.59 -3.48 5.80
N LEU A 50 3.85 -4.75 5.50
CA LEU A 50 2.85 -5.82 5.65
C LEU A 50 2.48 -6.05 7.12
N LYS A 51 3.44 -5.90 8.04
CA LYS A 51 3.20 -5.94 9.47
C LYS A 51 2.31 -4.77 9.91
N ALA A 52 2.63 -3.54 9.51
CA ALA A 52 1.82 -2.37 9.84
C ALA A 52 0.39 -2.49 9.29
N LEU A 53 0.22 -3.00 8.06
CA LEU A 53 -1.10 -3.26 7.51
C LEU A 53 -1.90 -4.25 8.36
N ARG A 54 -1.25 -5.31 8.85
CA ARG A 54 -1.87 -6.29 9.75
C ARG A 54 -2.31 -5.64 11.07
N ASP A 55 -1.47 -4.78 11.66
CA ASP A 55 -1.79 -4.05 12.89
C ASP A 55 -2.99 -3.10 12.69
N HIS A 56 -3.23 -2.65 11.46
CA HIS A 56 -4.41 -1.88 11.05
C HIS A 56 -5.59 -2.74 10.57
N GLY A 57 -5.53 -4.07 10.74
CA GLY A 57 -6.62 -4.98 10.42
C GLY A 57 -6.66 -5.48 8.97
N TYR A 58 -5.64 -5.18 8.15
CA TYR A 58 -5.49 -5.74 6.81
C TYR A 58 -4.66 -7.01 6.86
N VAL A 59 -5.32 -8.17 6.78
CA VAL A 59 -4.68 -9.49 6.92
C VAL A 59 -4.67 -10.20 5.58
N GLU A 60 -3.47 -10.53 5.10
CA GLU A 60 -3.28 -11.30 3.87
C GLU A 60 -3.99 -12.66 3.96
N GLY A 61 -4.71 -13.02 2.90
CA GLY A 61 -5.53 -14.22 2.83
C GLY A 61 -6.91 -14.11 3.50
N GLN A 62 -7.23 -12.99 4.17
CA GLN A 62 -8.56 -12.72 4.73
C GLN A 62 -9.26 -11.58 4.00
N ASN A 63 -8.75 -10.36 4.14
CA ASN A 63 -9.29 -9.14 3.55
C ASN A 63 -8.27 -8.33 2.74
N LEU A 64 -7.04 -8.87 2.60
CA LEU A 64 -5.94 -8.29 1.81
C LEU A 64 -5.39 -9.36 0.86
N ILE A 65 -5.20 -8.97 -0.39
CA ILE A 65 -4.45 -9.72 -1.41
C ILE A 65 -3.22 -8.89 -1.75
N VAL A 66 -2.03 -9.46 -1.64
CA VAL A 66 -0.76 -8.79 -1.96
C VAL A 66 -0.20 -9.32 -3.26
N GLU A 67 -0.04 -8.42 -4.23
CA GLU A 67 0.53 -8.69 -5.55
C GLU A 67 1.90 -8.03 -5.66
N SER A 68 2.97 -8.77 -5.41
CA SER A 68 4.33 -8.23 -5.46
C SER A 68 4.99 -8.45 -6.81
N ARG A 69 5.70 -7.43 -7.29
CA ARG A 69 6.52 -7.45 -8.49
C ARG A 69 7.91 -6.92 -8.18
N PHE A 70 8.92 -7.66 -8.63
CA PHE A 70 10.33 -7.38 -8.35
C PHE A 70 11.10 -7.17 -9.64
N SER A 71 11.78 -6.03 -9.78
CA SER A 71 12.63 -5.77 -10.94
C SER A 71 13.98 -6.47 -10.88
N GLU A 72 14.41 -6.88 -9.69
CA GLU A 72 15.68 -7.59 -9.43
C GLU A 72 16.91 -6.82 -9.97
N GLY A 73 16.88 -5.49 -9.88
CA GLY A 73 17.95 -4.63 -10.35
C GLY A 73 17.88 -4.29 -11.85
N VAL A 74 16.93 -4.84 -12.59
CA VAL A 74 16.77 -4.62 -14.03
C VAL A 74 15.76 -3.50 -14.25
N GLY A 75 16.23 -2.28 -14.53
CA GLY A 75 15.40 -1.08 -14.65
C GLY A 75 14.40 -1.12 -15.80
N GLU A 76 14.74 -1.81 -16.86
CA GLU A 76 13.90 -1.97 -18.06
C GLU A 76 12.60 -2.75 -17.79
N ARG A 77 12.55 -3.50 -16.70
CA ARG A 77 11.36 -4.29 -16.32
C ARG A 77 10.26 -3.46 -15.68
N TRP A 78 10.54 -2.25 -15.21
CA TRP A 78 9.53 -1.44 -14.48
C TRP A 78 8.23 -1.22 -15.26
N PRO A 79 8.24 -0.89 -16.57
CA PRO A 79 7.00 -0.67 -17.32
C PRO A 79 6.11 -1.92 -17.40
N ASP A 80 6.71 -3.09 -17.68
CA ASP A 80 5.99 -4.35 -17.81
C ASP A 80 5.38 -4.76 -16.46
N LEU A 81 6.18 -4.71 -15.40
CA LEU A 81 5.75 -5.05 -14.04
C LEU A 81 4.63 -4.13 -13.53
N ALA A 82 4.70 -2.83 -13.86
CA ALA A 82 3.64 -1.88 -13.55
C ALA A 82 2.35 -2.21 -14.34
N GLY A 83 2.48 -2.56 -15.62
CA GLY A 83 1.39 -2.99 -16.49
C GLY A 83 0.70 -4.25 -15.96
N GLU A 84 1.45 -5.23 -15.46
CA GLU A 84 0.90 -6.43 -14.83
C GLU A 84 0.02 -6.09 -13.60
N LEU A 85 0.49 -5.21 -12.72
CA LEU A 85 -0.30 -4.78 -11.55
C LEU A 85 -1.60 -4.08 -11.96
N VAL A 86 -1.55 -3.23 -12.99
CA VAL A 86 -2.73 -2.57 -13.54
C VAL A 86 -3.71 -3.59 -14.13
N ALA A 87 -3.21 -4.59 -14.86
CA ALA A 87 -4.04 -5.68 -15.43
C ALA A 87 -4.72 -6.52 -14.33
N LEU A 88 -4.08 -6.70 -13.18
CA LEU A 88 -4.65 -7.36 -12.00
C LEU A 88 -5.70 -6.51 -11.28
N LYS A 89 -5.89 -5.24 -11.71
CA LYS A 89 -6.85 -4.30 -11.12
C LYS A 89 -6.64 -4.13 -9.62
N VAL A 90 -5.39 -3.88 -9.22
CA VAL A 90 -5.07 -3.59 -7.81
C VAL A 90 -5.75 -2.30 -7.36
N ASP A 91 -6.12 -2.23 -6.09
CA ASP A 91 -6.80 -1.06 -5.52
C ASP A 91 -5.82 0.07 -5.15
N ALA A 92 -4.54 -0.25 -4.94
CA ALA A 92 -3.43 0.71 -4.78
C ALA A 92 -2.10 0.06 -5.16
N ILE A 93 -1.09 0.88 -5.50
CA ILE A 93 0.27 0.44 -5.80
C ILE A 93 1.25 1.13 -4.84
N VAL A 94 2.04 0.36 -4.11
CA VAL A 94 3.15 0.86 -3.29
C VAL A 94 4.45 0.71 -4.06
N VAL A 95 5.26 1.77 -4.12
CA VAL A 95 6.55 1.81 -4.79
C VAL A 95 7.62 2.40 -3.89
N GLN A 96 8.89 1.96 -4.03
CA GLN A 96 9.99 2.47 -3.21
C GLN A 96 10.92 3.44 -3.92
N THR A 97 10.93 3.48 -5.25
CA THR A 97 11.92 4.25 -6.01
C THR A 97 11.26 5.17 -7.03
N THR A 98 11.94 6.26 -7.37
CA THR A 98 11.48 7.18 -8.41
C THR A 98 11.25 6.51 -9.77
N PRO A 99 12.13 5.62 -10.29
CA PRO A 99 11.86 4.91 -11.54
C PRO A 99 10.61 4.02 -11.51
N ALA A 100 10.40 3.28 -10.42
CA ALA A 100 9.20 2.45 -10.24
C ALA A 100 7.94 3.32 -10.20
N ALA A 101 7.99 4.47 -9.50
CA ALA A 101 6.88 5.42 -9.43
C ALA A 101 6.54 6.03 -10.80
N LEU A 102 7.55 6.38 -11.59
CA LEU A 102 7.36 6.88 -12.96
C LEU A 102 6.72 5.82 -13.86
N ALA A 103 7.15 4.57 -13.76
CA ALA A 103 6.57 3.47 -14.51
C ALA A 103 5.10 3.23 -14.12
N ALA A 104 4.80 3.18 -12.82
CA ALA A 104 3.43 3.05 -12.32
C ALA A 104 2.54 4.23 -12.76
N LYS A 105 3.04 5.48 -12.68
CA LYS A 105 2.32 6.68 -13.13
C LYS A 105 2.00 6.66 -14.62
N ARG A 106 2.90 6.11 -15.45
CA ARG A 106 2.64 5.95 -16.90
C ARG A 106 1.62 4.84 -17.18
N ALA A 107 1.61 3.78 -16.37
CA ALA A 107 0.71 2.64 -16.54
C ALA A 107 -0.73 2.95 -16.12
N THR A 108 -0.95 3.87 -15.17
CA THR A 108 -2.29 4.22 -14.68
C THR A 108 -2.38 5.67 -14.20
N SER A 109 -3.53 6.29 -14.46
CA SER A 109 -3.89 7.61 -13.93
C SER A 109 -4.96 7.55 -12.83
N THR A 110 -5.50 6.37 -12.55
CA THR A 110 -6.65 6.18 -11.65
C THR A 110 -6.30 5.39 -10.39
N ILE A 111 -5.42 4.38 -10.49
CA ILE A 111 -5.02 3.59 -9.33
C ILE A 111 -4.09 4.47 -8.46
N PRO A 112 -4.39 4.64 -7.16
CA PRO A 112 -3.52 5.37 -6.24
C PRO A 112 -2.13 4.76 -6.17
N ILE A 113 -1.10 5.60 -6.24
CA ILE A 113 0.31 5.20 -6.14
C ILE A 113 0.90 5.85 -4.90
N VAL A 114 1.39 5.04 -3.97
CA VAL A 114 2.00 5.48 -2.72
C VAL A 114 3.51 5.25 -2.80
N ILE A 115 4.28 6.32 -2.76
CA ILE A 115 5.75 6.25 -2.77
C ILE A 115 6.24 6.27 -1.33
N THR A 116 7.07 5.30 -0.96
CA THR A 116 7.68 5.26 0.38
C THR A 116 9.01 5.99 0.45
N SER A 117 9.68 6.22 -0.70
CA SER A 117 11.00 6.87 -0.75
C SER A 117 11.27 7.42 -2.16
N ALA A 118 10.81 8.64 -2.44
CA ALA A 118 11.16 9.33 -3.69
C ALA A 118 12.22 10.40 -3.48
N ILE A 119 13.17 10.46 -4.38
CA ILE A 119 14.12 11.56 -4.48
C ILE A 119 13.53 12.57 -5.45
N ASP A 120 13.38 13.82 -5.00
CA ASP A 120 12.86 14.94 -5.79
C ASP A 120 11.61 14.58 -6.62
N PRO A 121 10.47 14.27 -6.01
CA PRO A 121 9.27 13.88 -6.75
C PRO A 121 8.70 15.00 -7.64
N VAL A 122 9.00 16.25 -7.34
CA VAL A 122 8.56 17.41 -8.14
C VAL A 122 9.42 17.52 -9.40
N GLY A 123 10.75 17.54 -9.26
CA GLY A 123 11.67 17.56 -10.40
C GLY A 123 11.55 16.32 -11.29
N ALA A 124 11.22 15.17 -10.71
CA ALA A 124 10.92 13.96 -11.48
C ALA A 124 9.54 13.96 -12.16
N GLY A 125 8.71 14.98 -11.96
CA GLY A 125 7.37 15.05 -12.54
C GLY A 125 6.36 14.09 -11.93
N LEU A 126 6.61 13.57 -10.72
CA LEU A 126 5.67 12.71 -10.00
C LEU A 126 4.59 13.51 -9.29
N ALA A 127 4.91 14.69 -8.82
CA ALA A 127 4.02 15.58 -8.11
C ALA A 127 4.14 17.03 -8.60
N ASN A 128 3.06 17.80 -8.52
CA ASN A 128 3.09 19.23 -8.86
C ASN A 128 3.82 20.06 -7.78
N SER A 129 3.62 19.67 -6.52
CA SER A 129 4.35 20.19 -5.35
C SER A 129 4.27 19.17 -4.21
N LEU A 130 5.14 19.32 -3.19
CA LEU A 130 5.11 18.43 -2.00
C LEU A 130 3.82 18.59 -1.19
N ALA A 131 3.28 19.81 -1.11
CA ALA A 131 2.05 20.08 -0.35
C ALA A 131 0.78 19.69 -1.10
N ARG A 132 0.82 19.70 -2.44
CA ARG A 132 -0.31 19.37 -3.32
C ARG A 132 0.21 18.54 -4.49
N PRO A 133 0.37 17.21 -4.32
CA PRO A 133 0.93 16.34 -5.35
C PRO A 133 0.18 16.41 -6.68
N GLY A 134 -1.14 16.52 -6.64
CA GLY A 134 -2.00 16.57 -7.82
C GLY A 134 -1.94 15.29 -8.64
N GLY A 135 -3.07 14.65 -8.87
CA GLY A 135 -3.13 13.35 -9.56
C GLY A 135 -3.18 12.16 -8.60
N ASN A 136 -2.79 10.97 -9.09
CA ASN A 136 -2.93 9.71 -8.36
C ASN A 136 -1.67 9.28 -7.57
N VAL A 137 -0.65 10.14 -7.48
CA VAL A 137 0.62 9.85 -6.78
C VAL A 137 0.68 10.61 -5.47
N THR A 138 1.02 9.92 -4.38
CA THR A 138 1.26 10.49 -3.04
C THR A 138 2.38 9.74 -2.35
N GLY A 139 2.86 10.22 -1.20
CA GLY A 139 3.84 9.50 -0.39
C GLY A 139 4.91 10.38 0.23
N LEU A 140 6.06 9.78 0.51
CA LEU A 140 7.18 10.40 1.20
C LEU A 140 8.29 10.80 0.22
N ALA A 141 8.87 11.98 0.43
CA ALA A 141 10.02 12.48 -0.31
C ALA A 141 11.27 12.50 0.58
N LEU A 142 12.39 12.12 0.02
CA LEU A 142 13.71 12.31 0.62
C LEU A 142 14.31 13.61 0.11
N LEU A 143 14.63 14.53 0.99
CA LEU A 143 15.30 15.80 0.69
C LEU A 143 16.83 15.58 0.56
N GLN A 144 17.24 14.75 -0.39
CA GLN A 144 18.64 14.35 -0.56
C GLN A 144 19.61 15.51 -0.85
N PRO A 145 19.29 16.53 -1.66
CA PRO A 145 20.23 17.64 -1.91
C PRO A 145 20.64 18.35 -0.62
N GLU A 146 19.68 18.62 0.28
CA GLU A 146 19.94 19.28 1.56
C GLU A 146 20.73 18.40 2.50
N ILE A 147 20.42 17.10 2.56
CA ILE A 147 21.14 16.10 3.36
C ILE A 147 22.59 15.98 2.87
N SER A 148 22.82 15.91 1.56
CA SER A 148 24.14 15.80 0.97
C SER A 148 25.00 17.03 1.21
N ALA A 149 24.43 18.23 1.09
CA ALA A 149 25.12 19.48 1.42
C ALA A 149 25.51 19.55 2.90
N LYS A 150 24.61 19.13 3.78
CA LYS A 150 24.89 19.08 5.23
C LYS A 150 25.96 18.04 5.57
N ALA A 151 25.89 16.85 4.96
CA ALA A 151 26.91 15.81 5.14
C ALA A 151 28.29 16.28 4.71
N LEU A 152 28.39 16.99 3.56
CA LEU A 152 29.65 17.57 3.09
C LEU A 152 30.17 18.64 4.06
N SER A 153 29.30 19.48 4.61
CA SER A 153 29.69 20.48 5.63
C SER A 153 30.28 19.81 6.87
N LEU A 154 29.61 18.77 7.37
CA LEU A 154 30.09 18.00 8.53
C LEU A 154 31.42 17.30 8.23
N LEU A 155 31.57 16.75 7.03
CA LEU A 155 32.82 16.10 6.61
C LEU A 155 33.99 17.11 6.59
N LYS A 156 33.79 18.33 6.13
CA LYS A 156 34.81 19.40 6.14
C LYS A 156 35.17 19.84 7.56
N GLU A 157 34.22 19.82 8.50
CA GLU A 157 34.49 20.11 9.92
C GLU A 157 35.35 19.02 10.56
N VAL A 158 35.10 17.74 10.24
CA VAL A 158 35.82 16.60 10.83
C VAL A 158 37.20 16.39 10.15
N VAL A 159 37.31 16.70 8.86
CA VAL A 159 38.55 16.56 8.06
C VAL A 159 38.88 17.87 7.37
N PRO A 160 39.48 18.88 8.10
CA PRO A 160 39.74 20.20 7.54
C PRO A 160 40.71 20.21 6.36
N THR A 161 41.51 19.12 6.16
CA THR A 161 42.47 18.96 5.09
C THR A 161 41.84 18.51 3.77
N LEU A 162 40.55 18.20 3.70
CA LEU A 162 39.85 17.91 2.45
C LEU A 162 39.82 19.18 1.58
N ARG A 163 40.71 19.23 0.60
CA ARG A 163 40.70 20.24 -0.47
C ARG A 163 39.91 19.66 -1.66
N GLY A 164 38.90 20.45 -2.11
CA GLY A 164 38.17 20.13 -3.34
C GLY A 164 39.00 20.57 -4.54
#